data_79807f1d85438001dd9584e16ce98b7e
#
_entry.id   79807f1d85438001dd9584e16ce98b7e
#
_cell.length_a   1.000
_cell.length_b   1.000
_cell.length_c   1.000
_cell.angle_alpha   90.00
_cell.angle_beta   90.00
_cell.angle_gamma   90.00
#
_symmetry.space_group_name_H-M   'P 1'
#
loop_
_entity.id
_entity.type
_entity.pdbx_description
1 polymer ?
#
loop_
_entity_poly.entity_id
_entity_poly.type
_entity_poly.pdbx_seq_one_letter_code
_entity_poly.pdbx_strand_id
1 'polypeptide(L)'
;LSKPVSNNVDAAYCPYCHKKLEYSFYHYGHIGNYKCLNKDCDFKRTAKYIGTDVNLDKCEMCINKLPVHLNKDVFFAAYYTLAAYALCHEIGLSDEQILKSLNDHIMESKRLKELTFDGRTVEMLESKNENNLSYLQSLNYINNYDKEKTIILGFDNVSRRYKLNDISWLYDIDFEILDQNNIDKIFCIGRFRYDVYARLVLAGIKEDKLIMVDNIGDITKLLKVSKGKIFTMVCFDMTAILKKLFMEDNND
;
A
#
# COMPACT_ATOMS: atom_id res chain seq x y z
N LEU A 1 8.15 -16.47 -3.76
CA LEU A 1 7.02 -15.71 -3.21
C LEU A 1 6.95 -15.96 -1.71
N SER A 2 7.28 -14.96 -0.92
CA SER A 2 7.25 -15.03 0.54
C SER A 2 5.80 -15.22 1.03
N LYS A 3 5.61 -16.11 2.01
CA LYS A 3 4.37 -16.12 2.78
C LYS A 3 4.26 -14.74 3.45
N PRO A 4 3.11 -14.07 3.39
CA PRO A 4 2.94 -12.84 4.15
C PRO A 4 3.07 -13.13 5.64
N VAL A 5 3.60 -12.18 6.36
CA VAL A 5 3.75 -12.23 7.81
C VAL A 5 2.41 -11.89 8.51
N SER A 6 1.42 -11.42 7.75
CA SER A 6 0.12 -11.02 8.28
C SER A 6 -0.64 -12.18 8.94
N ASN A 7 -1.03 -11.99 10.18
CA ASN A 7 -1.91 -12.90 10.92
C ASN A 7 -3.38 -12.76 10.51
N ASN A 8 -3.71 -11.72 9.76
CA ASN A 8 -5.07 -11.46 9.30
C ASN A 8 -5.29 -12.02 7.90
N VAL A 9 -6.03 -13.11 7.82
CA VAL A 9 -6.41 -13.76 6.57
C VAL A 9 -7.92 -13.67 6.41
N ASP A 10 -8.38 -12.66 5.67
CA ASP A 10 -9.80 -12.39 5.46
C ASP A 10 -10.58 -13.58 4.92
N ALA A 11 -9.98 -14.41 4.08
CA ALA A 11 -10.59 -15.60 3.52
C ALA A 11 -9.91 -16.87 4.03
N ALA A 12 -9.96 -17.10 5.34
CA ALA A 12 -9.41 -18.32 5.93
C ALA A 12 -10.27 -19.56 5.70
N TYR A 13 -11.56 -19.39 5.37
CA TYR A 13 -12.52 -20.47 5.27
C TYR A 13 -13.22 -20.51 3.91
N CYS A 14 -13.53 -21.71 3.47
CA CYS A 14 -14.30 -21.95 2.25
C CYS A 14 -15.71 -21.38 2.37
N PRO A 15 -16.19 -20.56 1.40
CA PRO A 15 -17.53 -19.99 1.45
C PRO A 15 -18.65 -21.01 1.26
N TYR A 16 -18.34 -22.23 0.77
CA TYR A 16 -19.33 -23.28 0.49
C TYR A 16 -19.46 -24.28 1.65
N CYS A 17 -18.35 -24.78 2.16
CA CYS A 17 -18.37 -25.84 3.17
C CYS A 17 -17.79 -25.41 4.52
N HIS A 18 -17.36 -24.16 4.68
CA HIS A 18 -16.82 -23.55 5.90
C HIS A 18 -15.58 -24.26 6.49
N LYS A 19 -14.93 -25.16 5.75
CA LYS A 19 -13.64 -25.73 6.15
C LYS A 19 -12.51 -24.77 5.80
N LYS A 20 -11.38 -24.90 6.49
CA LYS A 20 -10.20 -24.08 6.22
C LYS A 20 -9.75 -24.19 4.77
N LEU A 21 -9.30 -23.07 4.23
CA LEU A 21 -8.54 -23.01 2.99
C LEU A 21 -7.04 -23.20 3.29
N GLU A 22 -6.37 -23.91 2.41
CA GLU A 22 -4.92 -24.01 2.38
C GLU A 22 -4.39 -23.06 1.31
N TYR A 23 -3.49 -22.18 1.71
CA TYR A 23 -2.82 -21.24 0.81
C TYR A 23 -1.40 -21.72 0.52
N SER A 24 -1.06 -21.90 -0.75
CA SER A 24 0.34 -22.15 -1.15
C SER A 24 1.15 -20.85 -1.14
N PHE A 25 0.52 -19.72 -1.40
CA PHE A 25 1.04 -18.37 -1.20
C PHE A 25 -0.10 -17.37 -1.07
N TYR A 26 0.19 -16.25 -0.42
CA TYR A 26 -0.64 -15.05 -0.54
C TYR A 26 0.19 -13.88 -1.06
N HIS A 27 -0.52 -12.86 -1.57
CA HIS A 27 0.06 -11.56 -1.84
C HIS A 27 -0.49 -10.51 -0.87
N TYR A 28 -1.78 -10.57 -0.58
CA TYR A 28 -2.50 -9.70 0.35
C TYR A 28 -3.64 -10.52 0.95
N GLY A 29 -3.91 -10.42 2.21
CA GLY A 29 -5.01 -11.04 2.92
C GLY A 29 -5.65 -12.27 2.24
N HIS A 30 -6.66 -12.05 1.45
CA HIS A 30 -7.37 -13.11 0.70
C HIS A 30 -6.87 -13.33 -0.74
N ILE A 31 -5.96 -12.48 -1.24
CA ILE A 31 -5.41 -12.63 -2.61
C ILE A 31 -4.21 -13.56 -2.56
N GLY A 32 -4.39 -14.74 -3.10
CA GLY A 32 -3.35 -15.76 -3.12
C GLY A 32 -3.76 -16.98 -3.92
N ASN A 33 -3.04 -18.06 -3.81
CA ASN A 33 -3.39 -19.34 -4.41
C ASN A 33 -3.86 -20.30 -3.32
N TYR A 34 -5.13 -20.70 -3.38
CA TYR A 34 -5.79 -21.46 -2.33
C TYR A 34 -6.58 -22.63 -2.87
N LYS A 35 -6.80 -23.60 -1.99
CA LYS A 35 -7.73 -24.72 -2.19
C LYS A 35 -8.45 -25.06 -0.88
N CYS A 36 -9.66 -25.61 -0.97
CA CYS A 36 -10.37 -26.14 0.18
C CYS A 36 -9.70 -27.43 0.67
N LEU A 37 -9.60 -27.58 2.00
CA LEU A 37 -9.08 -28.81 2.63
C LEU A 37 -10.13 -29.93 2.73
N ASN A 38 -11.39 -29.64 2.45
CA ASN A 38 -12.44 -30.66 2.43
C ASN A 38 -12.35 -31.47 1.13
N LYS A 39 -12.22 -32.79 1.25
CA LYS A 39 -12.09 -33.70 0.11
C LYS A 39 -13.33 -33.72 -0.79
N ASP A 40 -14.50 -33.40 -0.22
CA ASP A 40 -15.77 -33.34 -0.93
C ASP A 40 -16.08 -31.97 -1.51
N CYS A 41 -15.11 -31.05 -1.52
CA CYS A 41 -15.27 -29.69 -2.00
C CYS A 41 -14.09 -29.33 -2.92
N ASP A 42 -14.40 -29.01 -4.15
CA ASP A 42 -13.43 -28.66 -5.20
C ASP A 42 -13.11 -27.17 -5.27
N PHE A 43 -13.58 -26.37 -4.29
CA PHE A 43 -13.32 -24.94 -4.25
C PHE A 43 -11.83 -24.62 -4.16
N LYS A 44 -11.32 -23.99 -5.20
CA LYS A 44 -9.92 -23.59 -5.33
C LYS A 44 -9.81 -22.36 -6.21
N ARG A 45 -8.68 -21.67 -6.09
CA ARG A 45 -8.38 -20.59 -7.04
C ARG A 45 -8.15 -21.16 -8.42
N THR A 46 -8.89 -20.63 -9.39
CA THR A 46 -8.64 -20.84 -10.81
C THR A 46 -8.24 -19.51 -11.44
N ALA A 47 -7.18 -19.50 -12.22
CA ALA A 47 -6.73 -18.31 -12.92
C ALA A 47 -6.56 -18.62 -14.40
N LYS A 48 -7.20 -17.85 -15.27
CA LYS A 48 -7.03 -17.93 -16.73
C LYS A 48 -5.76 -17.20 -17.17
N TYR A 49 -5.47 -16.06 -16.55
CA TYR A 49 -4.29 -15.25 -16.82
C TYR A 49 -3.37 -15.26 -15.61
N ILE A 50 -2.09 -15.54 -15.85
CA ILE A 50 -1.09 -15.69 -14.78
C ILE A 50 0.09 -14.80 -15.10
N GLY A 51 0.42 -13.92 -14.16
CA GLY A 51 1.67 -13.17 -14.13
C GLY A 51 2.72 -13.95 -13.34
N THR A 52 3.93 -14.05 -13.89
CA THR A 52 5.08 -14.73 -13.26
C THR A 52 6.30 -13.82 -13.27
N ASP A 53 7.35 -14.26 -12.59
CA ASP A 53 8.70 -13.64 -12.63
C ASP A 53 8.67 -12.13 -12.32
N VAL A 54 7.82 -11.74 -11.35
CA VAL A 54 7.69 -10.33 -10.95
C VAL A 54 8.98 -9.89 -10.28
N ASN A 55 9.66 -8.93 -10.90
CA ASN A 55 10.85 -8.28 -10.38
C ASN A 55 10.57 -6.77 -10.26
N LEU A 56 10.32 -6.31 -9.04
CA LEU A 56 9.98 -4.92 -8.78
C LEU A 56 11.17 -3.99 -8.97
N ASP A 57 12.38 -4.42 -8.63
CA ASP A 57 13.60 -3.60 -8.78
C ASP A 57 13.87 -3.25 -10.25
N LYS A 58 13.51 -4.16 -11.16
CA LYS A 58 13.63 -3.94 -12.60
C LYS A 58 12.33 -3.45 -13.25
N CYS A 59 11.26 -3.33 -12.50
CA CYS A 59 9.92 -3.05 -13.01
C CYS A 59 9.50 -4.00 -14.14
N GLU A 60 9.68 -5.31 -13.95
CA GLU A 60 9.41 -6.33 -14.98
C GLU A 60 8.56 -7.46 -14.43
N MET A 61 7.77 -8.07 -15.29
CA MET A 61 7.09 -9.34 -15.05
C MET A 61 6.91 -10.11 -16.36
N CYS A 62 6.49 -11.36 -16.29
CA CYS A 62 6.06 -12.12 -17.45
C CYS A 62 4.55 -12.38 -17.43
N ILE A 63 3.89 -12.26 -18.57
CA ILE A 63 2.51 -12.74 -18.80
C ILE A 63 2.59 -13.76 -19.92
N ASN A 64 2.11 -14.99 -19.69
CA ASN A 64 2.23 -16.10 -20.67
C ASN A 64 3.67 -16.29 -21.16
N LYS A 65 4.67 -16.14 -20.28
CA LYS A 65 6.12 -16.20 -20.57
C LYS A 65 6.67 -15.06 -21.42
N LEU A 66 5.85 -14.06 -21.75
CA LEU A 66 6.29 -12.88 -22.49
C LEU A 66 6.60 -11.75 -21.50
N PRO A 67 7.75 -11.08 -21.66
CA PRO A 67 8.16 -10.01 -20.75
C PRO A 67 7.29 -8.76 -20.92
N VAL A 68 6.92 -8.16 -19.79
CA VAL A 68 6.13 -6.93 -19.72
C VAL A 68 6.76 -5.99 -18.72
N HIS A 69 6.87 -4.73 -19.09
CA HIS A 69 7.35 -3.68 -18.20
C HIS A 69 6.24 -3.21 -17.25
N LEU A 70 6.60 -3.02 -15.97
CA LEU A 70 5.71 -2.46 -14.96
C LEU A 70 5.93 -0.94 -14.89
N ASN A 71 4.86 -0.20 -14.76
CA ASN A 71 4.94 1.26 -14.68
C ASN A 71 5.47 1.78 -13.33
N LYS A 72 5.61 0.92 -12.32
CA LYS A 72 6.13 1.24 -10.99
C LYS A 72 6.67 -0.02 -10.30
N ASP A 73 7.60 0.19 -9.39
CA ASP A 73 8.26 -0.77 -8.51
C ASP A 73 7.39 -1.23 -7.32
N VAL A 74 6.09 -1.28 -7.53
CA VAL A 74 5.10 -1.66 -6.52
C VAL A 74 4.29 -2.88 -6.95
N PHE A 75 4.02 -3.78 -6.02
CA PHE A 75 3.40 -5.05 -6.34
C PHE A 75 2.02 -4.95 -6.99
N PHE A 76 1.22 -3.94 -6.64
CA PHE A 76 -0.09 -3.74 -7.26
C PHE A 76 0.02 -3.34 -8.75
N ALA A 77 1.16 -2.80 -9.21
CA ALA A 77 1.38 -2.53 -10.63
C ALA A 77 1.32 -3.82 -11.46
N ALA A 78 1.85 -4.94 -10.92
CA ALA A 78 1.75 -6.23 -11.58
C ALA A 78 0.29 -6.69 -11.76
N TYR A 79 -0.55 -6.48 -10.75
CA TYR A 79 -1.98 -6.79 -10.86
C TYR A 79 -2.72 -5.91 -11.87
N TYR A 80 -2.43 -4.61 -11.90
CA TYR A 80 -3.05 -3.71 -12.88
C TYR A 80 -2.62 -4.03 -14.31
N THR A 81 -1.34 -4.32 -14.51
CA THR A 81 -0.80 -4.73 -15.81
C THR A 81 -1.44 -6.04 -16.28
N LEU A 82 -1.54 -7.04 -15.38
CA LEU A 82 -2.20 -8.32 -15.68
C LEU A 82 -3.70 -8.14 -15.99
N ALA A 83 -4.39 -7.28 -15.22
CA ALA A 83 -5.80 -7.00 -15.45
C ALA A 83 -6.03 -6.27 -16.79
N ALA A 84 -5.19 -5.31 -17.14
CA ALA A 84 -5.25 -4.61 -18.42
C ALA A 84 -5.01 -5.58 -19.60
N TYR A 85 -3.97 -6.44 -19.46
CA TYR A 85 -3.71 -7.49 -20.44
C TYR A 85 -4.91 -8.41 -20.62
N ALA A 86 -5.45 -8.94 -19.50
CA ALA A 86 -6.57 -9.87 -19.55
C ALA A 86 -7.82 -9.26 -20.22
N LEU A 87 -8.15 -7.99 -19.88
CA LEU A 87 -9.25 -7.28 -20.48
C LEU A 87 -9.07 -7.11 -22.00
N CYS A 88 -7.90 -6.65 -22.42
CA CYS A 88 -7.61 -6.44 -23.84
C CYS A 88 -7.64 -7.74 -24.64
N HIS A 89 -7.13 -8.83 -24.05
CA HIS A 89 -7.17 -10.14 -24.67
C HIS A 89 -8.62 -10.69 -24.81
N GLU A 90 -9.47 -10.49 -23.79
CA GLU A 90 -10.87 -10.92 -23.83
C GLU A 90 -11.69 -10.15 -24.89
N ILE A 91 -11.33 -8.91 -25.21
CA ILE A 91 -11.97 -8.16 -26.29
C ILE A 91 -11.35 -8.40 -27.68
N GLY A 92 -10.41 -9.35 -27.78
CA GLY A 92 -9.90 -9.87 -29.05
C GLY A 92 -8.62 -9.21 -29.59
N LEU A 93 -7.88 -8.45 -28.80
CA LEU A 93 -6.56 -7.95 -29.19
C LEU A 93 -5.53 -9.09 -29.11
N SER A 94 -4.57 -9.09 -30.04
CA SER A 94 -3.46 -10.04 -30.00
C SER A 94 -2.46 -9.75 -28.90
N ASP A 95 -1.74 -10.77 -28.43
CA ASP A 95 -0.67 -10.63 -27.45
C ASP A 95 0.35 -9.57 -27.88
N GLU A 96 0.74 -9.58 -29.14
CA GLU A 96 1.71 -8.62 -29.69
C GLU A 96 1.21 -7.17 -29.57
N GLN A 97 -0.05 -6.91 -29.92
CA GLN A 97 -0.63 -5.57 -29.80
C GLN A 97 -0.70 -5.09 -28.37
N ILE A 98 -1.12 -5.98 -27.44
CA ILE A 98 -1.26 -5.67 -26.01
C ILE A 98 0.10 -5.38 -25.41
N LEU A 99 1.07 -6.28 -25.61
CA LEU A 99 2.40 -6.18 -25.02
C LEU A 99 3.17 -4.99 -25.55
N LYS A 100 3.07 -4.71 -26.87
CA LYS A 100 3.63 -3.49 -27.44
C LYS A 100 3.07 -2.26 -26.77
N SER A 101 1.75 -2.16 -26.62
CA SER A 101 1.12 -1.00 -25.98
C SER A 101 1.52 -0.85 -24.50
N LEU A 102 1.57 -1.94 -23.74
CA LEU A 102 1.96 -1.92 -22.33
C LEU A 102 3.43 -1.53 -22.15
N ASN A 103 4.32 -1.92 -23.05
CA ASN A 103 5.74 -1.61 -23.00
C ASN A 103 6.07 -0.20 -23.51
N ASP A 104 5.33 0.29 -24.52
CA ASP A 104 5.56 1.60 -25.13
C ASP A 104 4.94 2.75 -24.32
N HIS A 105 3.92 2.48 -23.51
CA HIS A 105 3.18 3.49 -22.76
C HIS A 105 3.36 3.32 -21.26
N ILE A 106 4.34 4.03 -20.69
CA ILE A 106 4.51 4.13 -19.24
C ILE A 106 3.42 5.06 -18.70
N MET A 107 2.41 4.47 -18.07
CA MET A 107 1.37 5.26 -17.42
C MET A 107 1.92 5.89 -16.13
N GLU A 108 1.84 7.20 -16.00
CA GLU A 108 2.15 7.87 -14.74
C GLU A 108 1.18 7.40 -13.63
N SER A 109 1.74 6.90 -12.55
CA SER A 109 0.93 6.54 -11.38
C SER A 109 0.47 7.82 -10.68
N LYS A 110 -0.84 8.06 -10.65
CA LYS A 110 -1.42 9.17 -9.87
C LYS A 110 -1.40 8.93 -8.37
N ARG A 111 -1.07 7.71 -7.91
CA ARG A 111 -1.11 7.30 -6.50
C ARG A 111 0.21 7.50 -5.76
N LEU A 112 1.31 7.59 -6.49
CA LEU A 112 2.64 7.90 -5.96
C LEU A 112 3.03 9.27 -6.51
N LYS A 113 3.11 10.26 -5.64
CA LYS A 113 3.52 11.61 -5.99
C LYS A 113 4.78 11.95 -5.22
N GLU A 114 5.78 12.40 -5.92
CA GLU A 114 7.01 12.93 -5.31
C GLU A 114 6.96 14.45 -5.26
N LEU A 115 7.37 14.99 -4.13
CA LEU A 115 7.59 16.42 -3.89
C LEU A 115 8.95 16.59 -3.20
N THR A 116 9.42 17.81 -3.17
CA THR A 116 10.60 18.18 -2.37
C THR A 116 10.15 19.06 -1.21
N PHE A 117 10.68 18.83 -0.01
CA PHE A 117 10.49 19.66 1.15
C PHE A 117 11.81 19.76 1.92
N ASP A 118 12.31 20.96 2.15
CA ASP A 118 13.56 21.21 2.88
C ASP A 118 14.74 20.35 2.36
N GLY A 119 14.88 20.27 1.03
CA GLY A 119 15.90 19.46 0.35
C GLY A 119 15.71 17.94 0.44
N ARG A 120 14.60 17.47 1.01
CA ARG A 120 14.26 16.06 1.20
C ARG A 120 13.16 15.63 0.24
N THR A 121 13.23 14.41 -0.25
CA THR A 121 12.14 13.82 -1.03
C THR A 121 10.97 13.49 -0.12
N VAL A 122 9.79 13.95 -0.50
CA VAL A 122 8.49 13.58 0.10
C VAL A 122 7.78 12.66 -0.87
N GLU A 123 7.52 11.45 -0.47
CA GLU A 123 6.75 10.50 -1.25
C GLU A 123 5.35 10.32 -0.67
N MET A 124 4.36 10.73 -1.46
CA MET A 124 2.97 10.74 -1.04
C MET A 124 2.26 9.48 -1.52
N LEU A 125 1.94 8.59 -0.59
CA LEU A 125 1.18 7.37 -0.83
C LEU A 125 -0.31 7.68 -0.66
N GLU A 126 -0.97 7.92 -1.79
CA GLU A 126 -2.38 8.31 -1.79
C GLU A 126 -3.30 7.10 -1.82
N SER A 127 -4.11 6.91 -0.77
CA SER A 127 -5.21 5.94 -0.77
C SER A 127 -6.53 6.66 -1.05
N LYS A 128 -7.26 6.20 -2.06
CA LYS A 128 -8.59 6.73 -2.37
C LYS A 128 -9.69 6.05 -1.56
N ASN A 129 -9.45 4.81 -1.19
CA ASN A 129 -10.37 3.99 -0.41
C ASN A 129 -9.60 3.47 0.80
N GLU A 130 -9.87 4.04 1.96
CA GLU A 130 -9.27 3.61 3.21
C GLU A 130 -9.74 2.19 3.55
N ASN A 131 -8.81 1.27 3.58
CA ASN A 131 -9.01 -0.10 4.02
C ASN A 131 -7.65 -0.72 4.42
N ASN A 132 -7.72 -1.78 5.22
CA ASN A 132 -6.54 -2.48 5.72
C ASN A 132 -5.57 -2.91 4.60
N LEU A 133 -6.09 -3.36 3.47
CA LEU A 133 -5.30 -3.86 2.35
C LEU A 133 -4.47 -2.76 1.68
N SER A 134 -5.07 -1.60 1.39
CA SER A 134 -4.36 -0.48 0.75
C SER A 134 -3.28 0.09 1.66
N TYR A 135 -3.52 0.12 2.97
CA TYR A 135 -2.53 0.57 3.95
C TYR A 135 -1.41 -0.43 4.14
N LEU A 136 -1.70 -1.73 4.18
CA LEU A 136 -0.67 -2.76 4.25
C LEU A 136 0.28 -2.72 3.05
N GLN A 137 -0.24 -2.45 1.84
CA GLN A 137 0.59 -2.25 0.65
C GLN A 137 1.51 -1.03 0.78
N SER A 138 0.98 0.08 1.27
CA SER A 138 1.77 1.30 1.50
C SER A 138 2.84 1.07 2.57
N LEU A 139 2.51 0.36 3.64
CA LEU A 139 3.47 -0.01 4.68
C LEU A 139 4.58 -0.92 4.15
N ASN A 140 4.25 -1.92 3.34
CA ASN A 140 5.25 -2.78 2.70
C ASN A 140 6.18 -2.00 1.76
N TYR A 141 5.62 -1.02 1.03
CA TYR A 141 6.42 -0.13 0.20
C TYR A 141 7.40 0.71 1.03
N ILE A 142 6.92 1.34 2.11
CA ILE A 142 7.76 2.09 3.04
C ILE A 142 8.82 1.19 3.69
N ASN A 143 8.45 -0.06 4.04
CA ASN A 143 9.33 -1.03 4.67
C ASN A 143 10.52 -1.41 3.76
N ASN A 144 10.31 -1.52 2.46
CA ASN A 144 11.35 -1.87 1.49
C ASN A 144 12.40 -0.76 1.30
N TYR A 145 12.13 0.46 1.75
CA TYR A 145 13.14 1.53 1.74
C TYR A 145 14.08 1.37 2.94
N ASP A 146 15.33 1.03 2.68
CA ASP A 146 16.34 0.62 3.66
C ASP A 146 17.07 1.79 4.36
N LYS A 147 17.00 3.01 3.80
CA LYS A 147 17.66 4.20 4.35
C LYS A 147 16.78 4.88 5.40
N GLU A 148 17.39 5.90 6.07
CA GLU A 148 16.69 6.70 7.08
C GLU A 148 15.45 7.39 6.53
N LYS A 149 14.36 7.30 7.27
CA LYS A 149 13.04 7.77 6.84
C LYS A 149 12.20 8.33 7.97
N THR A 150 11.34 9.25 7.62
CA THR A 150 10.29 9.83 8.46
C THR A 150 8.93 9.49 7.86
N ILE A 151 7.94 9.21 8.68
CA ILE A 151 6.60 8.82 8.22
C ILE A 151 5.55 9.79 8.76
N ILE A 152 4.58 10.15 7.93
CA ILE A 152 3.39 10.89 8.34
C ILE A 152 2.19 9.96 8.16
N LEU A 153 1.53 9.62 9.25
CA LEU A 153 0.32 8.81 9.26
C LEU A 153 -0.87 9.66 9.63
N GLY A 154 -1.92 9.61 8.82
CA GLY A 154 -3.08 10.42 9.09
C GLY A 154 -4.38 9.81 8.59
N PHE A 155 -5.35 9.74 9.50
CA PHE A 155 -6.69 9.27 9.22
C PHE A 155 -7.69 10.33 9.65
N ASP A 156 -8.64 10.61 8.76
CA ASP A 156 -9.72 11.55 9.03
C ASP A 156 -11.08 10.87 8.80
N ASN A 157 -11.90 11.30 7.89
CA ASN A 157 -13.18 10.64 7.64
C ASN A 157 -12.98 9.39 6.77
N VAL A 158 -13.44 8.23 7.25
CA VAL A 158 -13.37 6.96 6.53
C VAL A 158 -14.23 6.99 5.25
N SER A 159 -15.27 7.80 5.24
CA SER A 159 -16.11 8.02 4.06
C SER A 159 -16.75 9.39 4.07
N ARG A 160 -16.70 10.06 2.91
CA ARG A 160 -17.45 11.30 2.69
C ARG A 160 -18.97 11.08 2.62
N ARG A 161 -19.42 9.87 2.30
CA ARG A 161 -20.83 9.53 2.10
C ARG A 161 -21.51 9.05 3.37
N TYR A 162 -20.78 8.46 4.27
CA TYR A 162 -21.31 7.85 5.49
C TYR A 162 -20.65 8.49 6.70
N LYS A 163 -21.44 8.92 7.65
CA LYS A 163 -20.95 9.43 8.94
C LYS A 163 -20.46 8.31 9.86
N LEU A 164 -19.89 7.26 9.28
CA LEU A 164 -19.28 6.16 10.01
C LEU A 164 -17.87 6.57 10.42
N ASN A 165 -17.62 6.57 11.72
CA ASN A 165 -16.33 6.87 12.32
C ASN A 165 -15.67 5.58 12.84
N ASP A 166 -16.01 4.43 12.27
CA ASP A 166 -15.41 3.16 12.64
C ASP A 166 -14.03 3.04 11.99
N ILE A 167 -13.01 3.00 12.84
CA ILE A 167 -11.61 2.82 12.47
C ILE A 167 -11.03 1.52 13.04
N SER A 168 -11.88 0.58 13.47
CA SER A 168 -11.44 -0.70 14.03
C SER A 168 -10.54 -1.49 13.07
N TRP A 169 -10.71 -1.29 11.76
CA TRP A 169 -9.87 -1.87 10.72
C TRP A 169 -8.37 -1.46 10.81
N LEU A 170 -8.03 -0.41 11.57
CA LEU A 170 -6.62 -0.08 11.87
C LEU A 170 -5.93 -1.19 12.65
N TYR A 171 -6.69 -1.99 13.41
CA TYR A 171 -6.15 -3.13 14.17
C TYR A 171 -5.91 -4.36 13.28
N ASP A 172 -6.43 -4.36 12.06
CA ASP A 172 -6.18 -5.38 11.04
C ASP A 172 -4.96 -5.07 10.16
N ILE A 173 -4.28 -3.94 10.42
CA ILE A 173 -3.06 -3.54 9.72
C ILE A 173 -1.84 -3.92 10.56
N ASP A 174 -0.87 -4.58 9.93
CA ASP A 174 0.40 -4.98 10.56
C ASP A 174 1.36 -3.78 10.69
N PHE A 175 1.04 -2.82 11.57
CA PHE A 175 1.93 -1.70 11.85
C PHE A 175 3.23 -2.13 12.54
N GLU A 176 3.29 -3.33 13.04
CA GLU A 176 4.47 -3.99 13.61
C GLU A 176 5.67 -3.97 12.65
N ILE A 177 5.43 -3.93 11.34
CA ILE A 177 6.49 -3.82 10.32
C ILE A 177 7.24 -2.47 10.38
N LEU A 178 6.69 -1.47 11.06
CA LEU A 178 7.34 -0.19 11.27
C LEU A 178 8.27 -0.17 12.50
N ASP A 179 8.37 -1.25 13.27
CA ASP A 179 9.37 -1.35 14.33
C ASP A 179 10.78 -1.56 13.73
N GLN A 180 11.34 -0.47 13.20
CA GLN A 180 12.63 -0.45 12.50
C GLN A 180 13.53 0.64 13.02
N ASN A 181 14.84 0.36 13.01
CA ASN A 181 15.86 1.32 13.47
C ASN A 181 16.04 2.51 12.52
N ASN A 182 15.76 2.33 11.22
CA ASN A 182 15.90 3.37 10.20
C ASN A 182 14.69 4.32 10.09
N ILE A 183 13.68 4.17 10.95
CA ILE A 183 12.61 5.15 11.11
C ILE A 183 13.03 6.13 12.20
N ASP A 184 13.19 7.39 11.81
CA ASP A 184 13.55 8.48 12.73
C ASP A 184 12.31 8.93 13.53
N LYS A 185 11.26 9.37 12.84
CA LYS A 185 10.02 9.84 13.47
C LYS A 185 8.78 9.37 12.72
N ILE A 186 7.68 9.19 13.45
CA ILE A 186 6.34 8.96 12.91
C ILE A 186 5.42 10.04 13.44
N PHE A 187 4.89 10.85 12.55
CA PHE A 187 3.95 11.92 12.86
C PHE A 187 2.52 11.41 12.72
N CYS A 188 1.77 11.44 13.82
CA CYS A 188 0.35 11.08 13.84
C CYS A 188 -0.49 12.35 13.67
N ILE A 189 -1.22 12.44 12.56
CA ILE A 189 -2.01 13.64 12.20
C ILE A 189 -3.48 13.31 11.99
N GLY A 190 -4.31 14.35 11.93
CA GLY A 190 -5.73 14.22 11.62
C GLY A 190 -6.62 13.94 12.84
N ARG A 191 -7.89 13.67 12.54
CA ARG A 191 -8.92 13.48 13.54
C ARG A 191 -8.64 12.30 14.47
N PHE A 192 -8.15 11.19 13.90
CA PHE A 192 -7.88 9.94 14.61
C PHE A 192 -6.42 9.78 15.03
N ARG A 193 -5.68 10.86 15.18
CA ARG A 193 -4.25 10.83 15.56
C ARG A 193 -3.99 10.10 16.89
N TYR A 194 -4.91 10.18 17.84
CA TYR A 194 -4.80 9.48 19.13
C TYR A 194 -4.94 7.97 18.97
N ASP A 195 -5.89 7.52 18.13
CA ASP A 195 -6.11 6.10 17.85
C ASP A 195 -4.92 5.50 17.09
N VAL A 196 -4.39 6.25 16.10
CA VAL A 196 -3.17 5.88 15.37
C VAL A 196 -1.98 5.78 16.33
N TYR A 197 -1.78 6.78 17.18
CA TYR A 197 -0.72 6.77 18.17
C TYR A 197 -0.83 5.54 19.09
N ALA A 198 -2.01 5.29 19.66
CA ALA A 198 -2.25 4.13 20.51
C ALA A 198 -1.99 2.81 19.78
N ARG A 199 -2.42 2.71 18.51
CA ARG A 199 -2.17 1.51 17.69
C ARG A 199 -0.67 1.29 17.41
N LEU A 200 0.09 2.35 17.20
CA LEU A 200 1.55 2.27 16.99
C LEU A 200 2.28 1.86 18.27
N VAL A 201 1.87 2.37 19.42
CA VAL A 201 2.41 1.91 20.73
C VAL A 201 2.13 0.41 20.93
N LEU A 202 0.92 -0.05 20.61
CA LEU A 202 0.58 -1.48 20.66
C LEU A 202 1.37 -2.32 19.65
N ALA A 203 1.80 -1.73 18.54
CA ALA A 203 2.68 -2.36 17.57
C ALA A 203 4.15 -2.44 18.02
N GLY A 204 4.47 -1.93 19.22
CA GLY A 204 5.83 -1.96 19.76
C GLY A 204 6.71 -0.78 19.35
N ILE A 205 6.16 0.21 18.63
CA ILE A 205 6.92 1.40 18.23
C ILE A 205 7.26 2.23 19.49
N LYS A 206 8.52 2.60 19.61
CA LYS A 206 8.98 3.40 20.75
C LYS A 206 8.34 4.79 20.75
N GLU A 207 7.86 5.23 21.91
CA GLU A 207 7.14 6.51 22.04
C GLU A 207 8.02 7.72 21.71
N ASP A 208 9.34 7.63 21.89
CA ASP A 208 10.28 8.70 21.50
C ASP A 208 10.36 8.95 19.99
N LYS A 209 9.88 7.98 19.18
CA LYS A 209 9.72 8.14 17.73
C LYS A 209 8.37 8.71 17.32
N LEU A 210 7.37 8.69 18.20
CA LEU A 210 6.00 9.09 17.89
C LEU A 210 5.76 10.55 18.23
N ILE A 211 5.23 11.30 17.28
CA ILE A 211 4.88 12.71 17.46
C ILE A 211 3.41 12.92 17.10
N MET A 212 2.64 13.35 18.08
CA MET A 212 1.25 13.74 17.86
C MET A 212 1.19 15.19 17.39
N VAL A 213 0.48 15.43 16.29
CA VAL A 213 0.35 16.77 15.69
C VAL A 213 -1.08 17.24 15.85
N ASP A 214 -1.27 18.24 16.71
CA ASP A 214 -2.59 18.76 16.99
C ASP A 214 -3.14 19.62 15.85
N ASN A 215 -2.29 20.44 15.26
CA ASN A 215 -2.63 21.26 14.11
C ASN A 215 -1.78 20.86 12.90
N ILE A 216 -2.42 20.41 11.84
CA ILE A 216 -1.75 19.98 10.61
C ILE A 216 -0.87 21.09 9.99
N GLY A 217 -1.22 22.37 10.23
CA GLY A 217 -0.41 23.51 9.77
C GLY A 217 0.99 23.59 10.37
N ASP A 218 1.22 22.94 11.52
CA ASP A 218 2.54 22.91 12.17
C ASP A 218 3.46 21.83 11.63
N ILE A 219 2.97 20.97 10.73
CA ILE A 219 3.71 19.79 10.26
C ILE A 219 5.04 20.14 9.59
N THR A 220 5.10 21.19 8.79
CA THR A 220 6.32 21.65 8.11
C THR A 220 7.40 22.07 9.10
N LYS A 221 7.00 22.81 10.15
CA LYS A 221 7.90 23.21 11.23
C LYS A 221 8.42 21.98 12.02
N LEU A 222 7.53 21.04 12.34
CA LEU A 222 7.89 19.83 13.08
C LEU A 222 8.78 18.89 12.27
N LEU A 223 8.59 18.82 10.97
CA LEU A 223 9.42 17.99 10.08
C LEU A 223 10.88 18.44 10.02
N LYS A 224 11.17 19.73 10.26
CA LYS A 224 12.56 20.25 10.25
C LYS A 224 13.46 19.61 11.31
N VAL A 225 12.90 19.02 12.36
CA VAL A 225 13.67 18.28 13.39
C VAL A 225 13.74 16.78 13.13
N SER A 226 13.17 16.28 12.02
CA SER A 226 13.25 14.89 11.61
C SER A 226 14.20 14.67 10.44
N LYS A 227 14.53 13.41 10.15
CA LYS A 227 15.58 13.05 9.18
C LYS A 227 15.08 12.07 8.12
N GLY A 228 15.88 11.96 7.06
CA GLY A 228 15.69 11.00 5.98
C GLY A 228 14.55 11.36 5.03
N LYS A 229 14.22 10.43 4.12
CA LYS A 229 13.12 10.58 3.17
C LYS A 229 11.78 10.62 3.92
N ILE A 230 10.85 11.44 3.46
CA ILE A 230 9.53 11.57 4.08
C ILE A 230 8.53 10.73 3.29
N PHE A 231 7.80 9.87 3.97
CA PHE A 231 6.67 9.14 3.42
C PHE A 231 5.39 9.63 4.06
N THR A 232 4.36 9.89 3.24
CA THR A 232 3.03 10.18 3.79
C THR A 232 2.07 9.06 3.45
N MET A 233 1.37 8.56 4.44
CA MET A 233 0.29 7.60 4.31
C MET A 233 -0.94 8.17 4.99
N VAL A 234 -1.72 8.90 4.22
CA VAL A 234 -2.84 9.69 4.71
C VAL A 234 -4.07 9.52 3.80
N CYS A 235 -5.25 9.79 4.34
CA CYS A 235 -6.48 9.80 3.57
C CYS A 235 -6.46 10.89 2.47
N PHE A 236 -7.31 10.71 1.47
CA PHE A 236 -7.34 11.55 0.27
C PHE A 236 -7.44 13.05 0.56
N ASP A 237 -8.28 13.44 1.52
CA ASP A 237 -8.48 14.86 1.84
C ASP A 237 -7.24 15.50 2.47
N MET A 238 -6.53 14.76 3.28
CA MET A 238 -5.28 15.21 3.91
C MET A 238 -4.13 15.32 2.91
N THR A 239 -4.10 14.49 1.87
CA THR A 239 -3.11 14.56 0.80
C THR A 239 -3.09 15.95 0.16
N ALA A 240 -4.26 16.53 -0.14
CA ALA A 240 -4.35 17.84 -0.73
C ALA A 240 -3.83 18.96 0.19
N ILE A 241 -4.13 18.85 1.50
CA ILE A 241 -3.68 19.80 2.52
C ILE A 241 -2.15 19.72 2.66
N LEU A 242 -1.59 18.54 2.84
CA LEU A 242 -0.14 18.35 2.96
C LEU A 242 0.61 18.84 1.73
N LYS A 243 0.09 18.53 0.53
CA LYS A 243 0.69 19.00 -0.72
C LYS A 243 0.79 20.51 -0.74
N LYS A 244 -0.28 21.22 -0.36
CA LYS A 244 -0.29 22.68 -0.31
C LYS A 244 0.75 23.20 0.68
N LEU A 245 0.82 22.66 1.90
CA LEU A 245 1.76 23.06 2.92
C LEU A 245 3.22 22.85 2.48
N PHE A 246 3.55 21.71 1.84
CA PHE A 246 4.89 21.47 1.32
C PHE A 246 5.29 22.38 0.15
N MET A 247 4.33 22.82 -0.64
CA MET A 247 4.59 23.75 -1.77
C MET A 247 4.74 25.19 -1.30
N GLU A 248 4.02 25.62 -0.28
CA GLU A 248 4.10 26.97 0.28
C GLU A 248 5.44 27.20 1.01
N ASP A 249 5.91 26.24 1.81
CA ASP A 249 7.18 26.33 2.55
C ASP A 249 8.42 26.33 1.62
N ASN A 250 8.31 25.84 0.39
CA ASN A 250 9.40 25.88 -0.60
C ASN A 250 9.54 27.24 -1.31
N ASN A 251 8.60 28.17 -1.13
CA ASN A 251 8.61 29.48 -1.78
C ASN A 251 9.05 30.63 -0.82
N ASP A 252 9.28 30.30 0.45
CA ASP A 252 9.85 31.18 1.46
C ASP A 252 11.34 30.89 1.68
#